data_3d368036acb8fbf240e6d2da730b9d37
#
_entry.id   3d368036acb8fbf240e6d2da730b9d37
#
_cell.length_a   1.000
_cell.length_b   1.000
_cell.length_c   1.000
_cell.angle_alpha   90.00
_cell.angle_beta   90.00
_cell.angle_gamma   90.00
#
_symmetry.space_group_name_H-M   'P 1'
#
loop_
_entity.id
_entity.type
_entity.pdbx_description
1 polymer ?
#
loop_
_entity_poly.entity_id
_entity_poly.type
_entity_poly.pdbx_seq_one_letter_code
_entity_poly.pdbx_strand_id
1 'polypeptide(L)'
;PAYPLVTIDPYISAWSHTDKLYEDEVRHWTGTEHSLTGVLRVDGKCYRFMGKGEQALTSILKDARDEEWTARYTNTMPYADWYTKEYNDTEWQEGAGAFGSADMPHVKTEWNQGDIWIRRKFSIEDKNISKKRLYLVYSHDDVFELYLNGQMLVSTGYKWRNYVVQPLDAEQVKSLTAEDNLIAAHCHNTKGGAYVDFGLFTDDEMESFFGTEAEQTKVSVLPTQTYYSFYCGPVQLDLKFTSPLVLNDLDLLSSPVNYISYEVRSLDKCAHDVQIYFSATPRWAVNSLDQEVSVENYRSSDIHILKTGTL
;
A
#
# COMPACT_ATOMS: atom_id res chain seq x y z
N PRO A 1 22.05 -3.92 1.03
CA PRO A 1 22.62 -2.93 0.13
C PRO A 1 21.85 -1.61 0.22
N ALA A 2 22.39 -0.53 -0.38
CA ALA A 2 21.71 0.74 -0.54
C ALA A 2 22.21 1.37 -1.85
N TYR A 3 21.33 1.43 -2.84
CA TYR A 3 21.64 1.98 -4.16
C TYR A 3 20.97 3.35 -4.31
N PRO A 4 21.74 4.45 -4.52
CA PRO A 4 21.18 5.78 -4.70
C PRO A 4 20.44 5.87 -6.04
N LEU A 5 19.23 6.41 -6.01
CA LEU A 5 18.39 6.60 -7.22
C LEU A 5 18.16 8.09 -7.49
N VAL A 6 17.64 8.81 -6.50
CA VAL A 6 17.42 10.25 -6.55
C VAL A 6 18.04 10.83 -5.28
N THR A 7 18.99 11.74 -5.41
CA THR A 7 19.73 12.30 -4.27
C THR A 7 19.95 13.78 -4.49
N ILE A 8 18.89 14.59 -4.34
CA ILE A 8 18.95 16.05 -4.48
C ILE A 8 19.42 16.69 -3.18
N ASP A 9 18.71 16.40 -2.11
CA ASP A 9 18.95 16.94 -0.78
C ASP A 9 18.43 15.92 0.27
N PRO A 10 18.58 16.20 1.58
CA PRO A 10 18.13 15.29 2.63
C PRO A 10 16.63 15.00 2.66
N TYR A 11 15.80 15.84 2.04
CA TYR A 11 14.34 15.66 2.00
C TYR A 11 13.87 14.92 0.75
N ILE A 12 14.53 15.14 -0.39
CA ILE A 12 14.26 14.44 -1.66
C ILE A 12 15.40 13.48 -1.94
N SER A 13 15.29 12.30 -1.37
CA SER A 13 16.32 11.28 -1.38
C SER A 13 15.65 9.90 -1.45
N ALA A 14 15.90 9.17 -2.53
CA ALA A 14 15.32 7.85 -2.77
C ALA A 14 16.39 6.80 -3.07
N TRP A 15 16.22 5.64 -2.46
CA TRP A 15 17.18 4.54 -2.45
C TRP A 15 16.48 3.21 -2.68
N SER A 16 17.15 2.28 -3.37
CA SER A 16 16.79 0.86 -3.34
C SER A 16 17.61 0.15 -2.27
N HIS A 17 16.95 -0.56 -1.38
CA HIS A 17 17.58 -1.32 -0.29
C HIS A 17 17.70 -2.82 -0.59
N THR A 18 17.39 -3.23 -1.82
CA THR A 18 17.49 -4.62 -2.31
C THR A 18 18.42 -4.70 -3.51
N ASP A 19 18.97 -5.88 -3.77
CA ASP A 19 19.87 -6.10 -4.92
C ASP A 19 19.11 -6.02 -6.25
N LYS A 20 17.84 -6.40 -6.28
CA LYS A 20 16.97 -6.22 -7.43
C LYS A 20 16.02 -5.06 -7.18
N LEU A 21 15.89 -4.18 -8.16
CA LEU A 21 15.16 -2.92 -8.07
C LEU A 21 13.63 -3.10 -7.88
N TYR A 22 13.11 -4.28 -8.10
CA TYR A 22 11.69 -4.64 -7.99
C TYR A 22 11.34 -5.52 -6.77
N GLU A 23 12.29 -5.86 -5.90
CA GLU A 23 12.05 -6.71 -4.72
C GLU A 23 11.40 -5.96 -3.56
N ASP A 24 11.62 -4.65 -3.44
CA ASP A 24 11.00 -3.79 -2.42
C ASP A 24 10.64 -2.43 -3.03
N GLU A 25 9.88 -1.65 -2.26
CA GLU A 25 9.60 -0.26 -2.59
C GLU A 25 10.87 0.60 -2.51
N VAL A 26 10.93 1.61 -3.37
CA VAL A 26 11.93 2.67 -3.24
C VAL A 26 11.64 3.45 -1.97
N ARG A 27 12.67 3.72 -1.17
CA ARG A 27 12.54 4.37 0.13
C ARG A 27 13.40 5.60 0.26
N HIS A 28 12.92 6.53 1.06
CA HIS A 28 13.73 7.60 1.59
C HIS A 28 14.86 7.02 2.48
N TRP A 29 15.98 7.71 2.64
CA TRP A 29 17.09 7.26 3.50
C TRP A 29 16.69 7.03 4.96
N THR A 30 15.59 7.63 5.44
CA THR A 30 15.00 7.37 6.76
C THR A 30 14.17 6.08 6.85
N GLY A 31 13.97 5.37 5.73
CA GLY A 31 13.18 4.15 5.64
C GLY A 31 11.71 4.37 5.23
N THR A 32 11.24 5.62 5.15
CA THR A 32 9.88 5.93 4.67
C THR A 32 9.73 5.56 3.20
N GLU A 33 8.59 5.00 2.84
CA GLU A 33 8.30 4.65 1.45
C GLU A 33 8.17 5.91 0.58
N HIS A 34 8.99 5.96 -0.45
CA HIS A 34 8.93 6.93 -1.54
C HIS A 34 8.79 6.15 -2.85
N SER A 35 7.69 5.43 -3.00
CA SER A 35 7.51 4.46 -4.07
C SER A 35 7.66 5.05 -5.45
N LEU A 36 8.47 4.35 -6.26
CA LEU A 36 8.61 4.54 -7.70
C LEU A 36 8.28 3.20 -8.36
N THR A 37 7.38 3.21 -9.33
CA THR A 37 7.04 1.99 -10.07
C THR A 37 7.42 2.15 -11.54
N GLY A 38 8.09 1.14 -12.08
CA GLY A 38 8.49 1.10 -13.48
C GLY A 38 8.09 -0.22 -14.14
N VAL A 39 7.40 -0.12 -15.28
CA VAL A 39 6.96 -1.27 -16.08
C VAL A 39 7.28 -1.03 -17.55
N LEU A 40 7.84 -2.03 -18.23
CA LEU A 40 8.01 -2.05 -19.67
C LEU A 40 6.98 -3.00 -20.29
N ARG A 41 6.12 -2.49 -21.17
CA ARG A 41 5.22 -3.30 -21.97
C ARG A 41 5.87 -3.58 -23.33
N VAL A 42 6.01 -4.85 -23.67
CA VAL A 42 6.61 -5.33 -24.93
C VAL A 42 5.62 -6.26 -25.61
N ASP A 43 5.17 -5.91 -26.81
CA ASP A 43 4.21 -6.70 -27.61
C ASP A 43 2.97 -7.12 -26.81
N GLY A 44 2.47 -6.21 -25.95
CA GLY A 44 1.30 -6.43 -25.11
C GLY A 44 1.58 -7.08 -23.76
N LYS A 45 2.77 -7.61 -23.49
CA LYS A 45 3.16 -8.22 -22.22
C LYS A 45 3.92 -7.23 -21.33
N CYS A 46 3.54 -7.13 -20.07
CA CYS A 46 4.16 -6.23 -19.10
C CYS A 46 5.28 -6.90 -18.30
N TYR A 47 6.36 -6.16 -18.07
CA TYR A 47 7.52 -6.55 -17.29
C TYR A 47 7.83 -5.46 -16.27
N ARG A 48 7.64 -5.74 -14.98
CA ARG A 48 7.93 -4.79 -13.90
C ARG A 48 9.42 -4.83 -13.59
N PHE A 49 10.09 -3.69 -13.73
CA PHE A 49 11.53 -3.55 -13.49
C PHE A 49 11.87 -2.74 -12.24
N MET A 50 10.91 -1.99 -11.66
CA MET A 50 11.14 -1.14 -10.49
C MET A 50 9.92 -1.07 -9.59
N GLY A 51 10.14 -1.05 -8.28
CA GLY A 51 9.11 -0.99 -7.25
C GLY A 51 8.42 -2.34 -7.05
N LYS A 52 7.86 -2.55 -5.87
CA LYS A 52 7.20 -3.81 -5.52
C LYS A 52 5.90 -4.04 -6.28
N GLY A 53 5.33 -2.95 -6.82
CA GLY A 53 4.02 -2.94 -7.46
C GLY A 53 2.90 -2.83 -6.42
N GLU A 54 1.91 -2.01 -6.69
CA GLU A 54 0.70 -2.01 -5.88
C GLU A 54 0.02 -3.37 -6.06
N GLN A 55 -0.14 -4.11 -4.98
CA GLN A 55 -1.00 -5.28 -4.98
C GLN A 55 -2.43 -4.77 -5.03
N ALA A 56 -3.11 -4.99 -6.14
CA ALA A 56 -4.56 -4.83 -6.18
C ALA A 56 -5.16 -5.87 -5.22
N LEU A 57 -5.66 -5.40 -4.09
CA LEU A 57 -6.34 -6.25 -3.15
C LEU A 57 -7.80 -6.42 -3.58
N THR A 58 -8.24 -7.67 -3.70
CA THR A 58 -9.65 -8.01 -3.92
C THR A 58 -10.30 -8.30 -2.57
N SER A 59 -11.43 -7.66 -2.31
CA SER A 59 -12.14 -7.86 -1.04
C SER A 59 -12.80 -9.24 -0.97
N ILE A 60 -12.56 -9.95 0.13
CA ILE A 60 -13.30 -11.14 0.57
C ILE A 60 -14.40 -10.71 1.53
N LEU A 61 -14.06 -9.80 2.43
CA LEU A 61 -14.97 -9.11 3.33
C LEU A 61 -14.71 -7.61 3.15
N LYS A 62 -15.64 -6.93 2.50
CA LYS A 62 -15.50 -5.51 2.16
C LYS A 62 -15.46 -4.64 3.40
N ASP A 63 -14.66 -3.59 3.37
CA ASP A 63 -14.72 -2.49 4.33
C ASP A 63 -15.67 -1.38 3.86
N ALA A 64 -15.84 -0.33 4.64
CA ALA A 64 -16.82 0.73 4.37
C ALA A 64 -16.47 1.61 3.15
N ARG A 65 -15.27 1.51 2.60
CA ARG A 65 -14.87 2.18 1.35
C ARG A 65 -15.52 1.53 0.13
N ASP A 66 -15.74 0.20 0.20
CA ASP A 66 -16.29 -0.59 -0.90
C ASP A 66 -17.81 -0.68 -0.83
N GLU A 67 -18.35 -0.99 0.35
CA GLU A 67 -19.80 -1.05 0.57
C GLU A 67 -20.16 -0.97 2.07
N GLU A 68 -21.41 -0.67 2.35
CA GLU A 68 -21.97 -0.72 3.70
C GLU A 68 -21.99 -2.16 4.22
N TRP A 69 -21.56 -2.34 5.47
CA TRP A 69 -21.56 -3.63 6.15
C TRP A 69 -22.20 -3.50 7.54
N THR A 70 -22.68 -4.59 8.11
CA THR A 70 -23.38 -4.61 9.40
C THR A 70 -22.66 -5.45 10.43
N ALA A 71 -22.79 -5.06 11.69
CA ALA A 71 -22.25 -5.79 12.83
C ALA A 71 -23.12 -5.58 14.09
N ARG A 72 -22.93 -6.44 15.07
CA ARG A 72 -23.39 -6.16 16.42
C ARG A 72 -22.36 -5.40 17.19
N TYR A 73 -22.81 -4.41 17.99
CA TYR A 73 -21.93 -3.58 18.80
C TYR A 73 -22.53 -3.20 20.15
N THR A 74 -21.66 -2.83 21.07
CA THR A 74 -22.04 -2.29 22.38
C THR A 74 -21.01 -1.28 22.86
N ASN A 75 -21.48 -0.31 23.67
CA ASN A 75 -20.60 0.63 24.38
C ASN A 75 -20.49 0.26 25.86
N THR A 76 -21.11 -0.82 26.27
CA THR A 76 -21.02 -1.35 27.64
C THR A 76 -20.01 -2.49 27.67
N MET A 77 -19.08 -2.45 28.63
CA MET A 77 -18.03 -3.46 28.78
C MET A 77 -18.62 -4.86 28.84
N PRO A 78 -18.30 -5.73 27.87
CA PRO A 78 -18.79 -7.10 27.83
C PRO A 78 -17.98 -8.02 28.76
N TYR A 79 -18.40 -9.28 28.87
CA TYR A 79 -17.61 -10.31 29.55
C TYR A 79 -16.31 -10.62 28.79
N ALA A 80 -15.34 -11.23 29.48
CA ALA A 80 -13.96 -11.41 28.98
C ALA A 80 -13.82 -12.24 27.70
N ASP A 81 -14.81 -13.04 27.32
CA ASP A 81 -14.82 -13.91 26.14
C ASP A 81 -15.57 -13.34 24.93
N TRP A 82 -15.87 -12.05 24.94
CA TRP A 82 -16.65 -11.35 23.92
C TRP A 82 -16.13 -11.51 22.48
N TYR A 83 -14.84 -11.79 22.30
CA TYR A 83 -14.20 -11.97 20.99
C TYR A 83 -14.26 -13.41 20.45
N THR A 84 -14.90 -14.35 21.19
CA THR A 84 -15.06 -15.74 20.76
C THR A 84 -16.38 -15.95 19.98
N LYS A 85 -16.45 -17.01 19.18
CA LYS A 85 -17.66 -17.32 18.38
C LYS A 85 -18.85 -17.69 19.27
N GLU A 86 -18.60 -18.33 20.37
CA GLU A 86 -19.58 -18.87 21.32
C GLU A 86 -20.26 -17.79 22.17
N TYR A 87 -19.69 -16.58 22.19
CA TYR A 87 -20.26 -15.48 22.95
C TYR A 87 -21.65 -15.10 22.43
N ASN A 88 -22.60 -14.94 23.34
CA ASN A 88 -23.96 -14.51 23.04
C ASN A 88 -24.03 -12.97 22.96
N ASP A 89 -24.17 -12.45 21.75
CA ASP A 89 -24.29 -11.03 21.42
C ASP A 89 -25.73 -10.59 21.08
N THR A 90 -26.76 -11.38 21.43
CA THR A 90 -28.16 -11.10 21.07
C THR A 90 -28.68 -9.79 21.65
N GLU A 91 -28.20 -9.38 22.83
CA GLU A 91 -28.56 -8.12 23.48
C GLU A 91 -27.80 -6.89 22.95
N TRP A 92 -26.81 -7.10 22.05
CA TRP A 92 -26.07 -6.00 21.45
C TRP A 92 -26.89 -5.30 20.38
N GLN A 93 -26.62 -4.01 20.17
CA GLN A 93 -27.22 -3.25 19.09
C GLN A 93 -26.70 -3.73 17.73
N GLU A 94 -27.46 -3.50 16.69
CA GLU A 94 -27.02 -3.69 15.31
C GLU A 94 -26.71 -2.33 14.69
N GLY A 95 -25.58 -2.22 14.00
CA GLY A 95 -25.14 -1.00 13.35
C GLY A 95 -24.38 -1.26 12.07
N ALA A 96 -24.35 -0.24 11.21
CA ALA A 96 -23.61 -0.27 9.95
C ALA A 96 -22.21 0.32 10.14
N GLY A 97 -21.18 -0.32 9.59
CA GLY A 97 -19.80 0.20 9.52
C GLY A 97 -19.64 1.23 8.38
N ALA A 98 -18.66 2.14 8.46
CA ALA A 98 -17.74 2.35 9.56
C ALA A 98 -18.43 2.93 10.79
N PHE A 99 -17.82 2.70 11.98
CA PHE A 99 -18.24 3.28 13.24
C PHE A 99 -17.32 4.46 13.58
N GLY A 100 -17.87 5.59 14.06
CA GLY A 100 -17.02 6.73 14.40
C GLY A 100 -17.76 8.06 14.52
N SER A 101 -17.00 9.13 14.48
CA SER A 101 -17.55 10.51 14.48
C SER A 101 -18.26 10.80 13.17
N ALA A 102 -19.37 11.54 13.24
CA ALA A 102 -20.25 11.80 12.07
C ALA A 102 -19.58 12.55 10.91
N ASP A 103 -18.50 13.27 11.18
CA ASP A 103 -17.70 14.01 10.21
C ASP A 103 -16.61 13.17 9.53
N MET A 104 -16.37 11.94 10.02
CA MET A 104 -15.38 11.03 9.43
C MET A 104 -15.93 10.32 8.19
N PRO A 105 -15.08 10.04 7.18
CA PRO A 105 -15.50 9.39 5.95
C PRO A 105 -16.15 8.03 6.19
N HIS A 106 -17.20 7.72 5.43
CA HIS A 106 -17.88 6.40 5.42
C HIS A 106 -18.56 6.00 6.72
N VAL A 107 -18.55 6.82 7.78
CA VAL A 107 -19.24 6.53 9.05
C VAL A 107 -20.74 6.43 8.83
N LYS A 108 -21.34 5.35 9.34
CA LYS A 108 -22.78 5.06 9.32
C LYS A 108 -23.37 4.94 10.72
N THR A 109 -22.58 4.45 11.69
CA THR A 109 -22.98 4.37 13.09
C THR A 109 -22.12 5.33 13.92
N GLU A 110 -22.77 6.31 14.53
CA GLU A 110 -22.07 7.32 15.32
C GLU A 110 -21.58 6.74 16.66
N TRP A 111 -20.31 6.98 16.93
CA TRP A 111 -19.66 6.72 18.20
C TRP A 111 -18.49 7.71 18.36
N ASN A 112 -18.46 8.46 19.46
CA ASN A 112 -17.54 9.59 19.57
C ASN A 112 -16.60 9.52 20.76
N GLN A 113 -16.93 8.76 21.82
CA GLN A 113 -16.14 8.72 23.06
C GLN A 113 -16.24 7.37 23.76
N GLY A 114 -15.17 7.06 24.51
CA GLY A 114 -15.08 5.85 25.32
C GLY A 114 -14.90 4.61 24.48
N ASP A 115 -15.44 3.53 24.95
CA ASP A 115 -15.24 2.21 24.37
C ASP A 115 -16.37 1.82 23.40
N ILE A 116 -15.98 1.08 22.37
CA ILE A 116 -16.88 0.35 21.50
C ILE A 116 -16.36 -1.07 21.28
N TRP A 117 -17.24 -2.06 21.40
CA TRP A 117 -16.99 -3.45 21.03
C TRP A 117 -17.87 -3.80 19.86
N ILE A 118 -17.26 -4.36 18.79
CA ILE A 118 -17.91 -4.66 17.52
C ILE A 118 -17.68 -6.13 17.20
N ARG A 119 -18.73 -6.83 16.74
CA ARG A 119 -18.68 -8.22 16.33
C ARG A 119 -19.32 -8.37 14.96
N ARG A 120 -18.51 -8.68 13.95
CA ARG A 120 -18.91 -8.88 12.57
C ARG A 120 -18.79 -10.36 12.21
N LYS A 121 -19.93 -11.04 12.08
CA LYS A 121 -20.00 -12.42 11.60
C LYS A 121 -20.02 -12.43 10.08
N PHE A 122 -19.35 -13.41 9.45
CA PHE A 122 -19.28 -13.52 8.01
C PHE A 122 -19.04 -14.95 7.53
N SER A 123 -19.38 -15.20 6.27
CA SER A 123 -19.12 -16.45 5.56
C SER A 123 -18.21 -16.19 4.36
N ILE A 124 -17.48 -17.21 3.93
CA ILE A 124 -16.55 -17.15 2.81
C ILE A 124 -17.03 -18.14 1.74
N GLU A 125 -17.40 -17.63 0.56
CA GLU A 125 -17.85 -18.47 -0.54
C GLU A 125 -16.71 -19.25 -1.21
N ASP A 126 -15.49 -18.73 -1.15
CA ASP A 126 -14.34 -19.35 -1.80
C ASP A 126 -13.79 -20.54 -1.01
N LYS A 127 -14.02 -21.74 -1.56
CA LYS A 127 -13.54 -23.00 -0.97
C LYS A 127 -12.01 -23.16 -0.95
N ASN A 128 -11.28 -22.32 -1.69
CA ASN A 128 -9.82 -22.36 -1.76
C ASN A 128 -9.16 -21.29 -0.88
N ILE A 129 -9.92 -20.63 -0.02
CA ILE A 129 -9.45 -19.52 0.81
C ILE A 129 -8.16 -19.85 1.60
N SER A 130 -8.04 -21.08 2.08
CA SER A 130 -6.86 -21.53 2.85
C SER A 130 -5.56 -21.62 2.04
N LYS A 131 -5.64 -21.53 0.72
CA LYS A 131 -4.50 -21.56 -0.20
C LYS A 131 -4.07 -20.16 -0.66
N LYS A 132 -4.85 -19.14 -0.31
CA LYS A 132 -4.61 -17.76 -0.72
C LYS A 132 -3.79 -17.00 0.31
N ARG A 133 -3.10 -15.97 -0.14
CA ARG A 133 -2.54 -14.96 0.75
C ARG A 133 -3.66 -14.00 1.12
N LEU A 134 -3.85 -13.80 2.42
CA LEU A 134 -4.91 -12.97 2.95
C LEU A 134 -4.32 -11.80 3.71
N TYR A 135 -5.03 -10.70 3.64
CA TYR A 135 -4.67 -9.45 4.28
C TYR A 135 -5.86 -8.93 5.07
N LEU A 136 -5.62 -8.59 6.33
CA LEU A 136 -6.51 -7.75 7.11
C LEU A 136 -6.24 -6.30 6.71
N VAL A 137 -7.29 -5.55 6.40
CA VAL A 137 -7.22 -4.09 6.21
C VAL A 137 -8.05 -3.45 7.30
N TYR A 138 -7.46 -2.51 8.04
CA TYR A 138 -8.14 -1.87 9.16
C TYR A 138 -7.75 -0.41 9.34
N SER A 139 -8.69 0.36 9.87
CA SER A 139 -8.54 1.76 10.24
C SER A 139 -9.13 1.98 11.63
N HIS A 140 -8.45 2.74 12.48
CA HIS A 140 -8.92 3.03 13.85
C HIS A 140 -8.30 4.31 14.43
N ASP A 141 -8.96 4.84 15.46
CA ASP A 141 -8.54 5.92 16.35
C ASP A 141 -9.16 5.70 17.73
N ASP A 142 -8.46 5.66 18.82
CA ASP A 142 -7.11 5.67 19.35
C ASP A 142 -6.53 4.24 19.59
N VAL A 143 -6.85 3.65 20.81
CA VAL A 143 -6.42 2.31 21.23
C VAL A 143 -7.30 1.26 20.57
N PHE A 144 -6.68 0.24 19.98
CA PHE A 144 -7.42 -0.73 19.18
C PHE A 144 -6.92 -2.15 19.39
N GLU A 145 -7.87 -3.07 19.46
CA GLU A 145 -7.65 -4.52 19.43
C GLU A 145 -8.57 -5.16 18.40
N LEU A 146 -8.04 -6.12 17.65
CA LEU A 146 -8.82 -6.87 16.67
C LEU A 146 -8.50 -8.36 16.75
N TYR A 147 -9.55 -9.16 16.67
CA TYR A 147 -9.52 -10.61 16.78
C TYR A 147 -10.17 -11.26 15.56
N LEU A 148 -9.60 -12.36 15.08
CA LEU A 148 -10.19 -13.24 14.07
C LEU A 148 -10.43 -14.62 14.68
N ASN A 149 -11.67 -15.05 14.71
CA ASN A 149 -12.08 -16.36 15.26
C ASN A 149 -11.50 -16.64 16.66
N GLY A 150 -11.46 -15.62 17.53
CA GLY A 150 -10.93 -15.70 18.89
C GLY A 150 -9.42 -15.48 19.02
N GLN A 151 -8.68 -15.40 17.92
CA GLN A 151 -7.25 -15.12 17.92
C GLN A 151 -6.96 -13.63 17.74
N MET A 152 -6.16 -13.03 18.63
CA MET A 152 -5.75 -11.64 18.51
C MET A 152 -4.83 -11.44 17.32
N LEU A 153 -5.19 -10.51 16.42
CA LEU A 153 -4.39 -10.12 15.25
C LEU A 153 -3.68 -8.79 15.44
N VAL A 154 -4.36 -7.84 16.06
CA VAL A 154 -3.88 -6.47 16.23
C VAL A 154 -4.07 -6.06 17.68
N SER A 155 -3.07 -5.40 18.25
CA SER A 155 -3.16 -4.64 19.49
C SER A 155 -2.29 -3.40 19.33
N THR A 156 -2.91 -2.23 19.39
CA THR A 156 -2.21 -0.94 19.29
C THR A 156 -2.41 -0.15 20.58
N GLY A 157 -1.40 0.64 20.95
CA GLY A 157 -1.60 1.71 21.91
C GLY A 157 -2.28 2.92 21.28
N TYR A 158 -2.12 4.07 21.90
CA TYR A 158 -2.58 5.38 21.41
C TYR A 158 -2.00 5.70 20.04
N LYS A 159 -2.76 5.42 18.98
CA LYS A 159 -2.36 5.68 17.59
C LYS A 159 -3.59 5.79 16.72
N TRP A 160 -3.59 6.77 15.83
CA TRP A 160 -4.42 6.75 14.66
C TRP A 160 -3.79 5.91 13.55
N ARG A 161 -4.58 5.09 12.88
CA ARG A 161 -4.19 4.26 11.73
C ARG A 161 -5.24 4.35 10.64
N ASN A 162 -4.80 4.59 9.42
CA ASN A 162 -5.67 4.72 8.26
C ASN A 162 -5.42 3.58 7.28
N TYR A 163 -6.35 2.65 7.20
CA TYR A 163 -6.37 1.49 6.30
C TYR A 163 -5.02 0.78 6.16
N VAL A 164 -4.50 0.35 7.27
CA VAL A 164 -3.26 -0.45 7.32
C VAL A 164 -3.54 -1.82 6.72
N VAL A 165 -2.68 -2.25 5.81
CA VAL A 165 -2.70 -3.59 5.22
C VAL A 165 -1.74 -4.48 6.00
N GLN A 166 -2.27 -5.53 6.63
CA GLN A 166 -1.50 -6.50 7.41
C GLN A 166 -1.69 -7.90 6.85
N PRO A 167 -0.62 -8.58 6.41
CA PRO A 167 -0.73 -9.97 5.96
C PRO A 167 -1.10 -10.88 7.12
N LEU A 168 -1.97 -11.87 6.85
CA LEU A 168 -2.27 -12.95 7.78
C LEU A 168 -1.24 -14.08 7.63
N ASP A 169 -0.83 -14.67 8.75
CA ASP A 169 0.02 -15.84 8.76
C ASP A 169 -0.76 -17.14 8.46
N ALA A 170 -0.03 -18.24 8.28
CA ALA A 170 -0.63 -19.51 7.91
C ALA A 170 -1.58 -20.09 8.98
N GLU A 171 -1.36 -19.82 10.26
CA GLU A 171 -2.23 -20.28 11.36
C GLU A 171 -3.51 -19.46 11.41
N GLN A 172 -3.41 -18.15 11.20
CA GLN A 172 -4.56 -17.25 11.09
C GLN A 172 -5.45 -17.61 9.90
N VAL A 173 -4.85 -17.88 8.73
CA VAL A 173 -5.59 -18.33 7.54
C VAL A 173 -6.27 -19.67 7.77
N LYS A 174 -5.63 -20.62 8.45
CA LYS A 174 -6.22 -21.92 8.81
C LYS A 174 -7.41 -21.83 9.77
N SER A 175 -7.52 -20.76 10.54
CA SER A 175 -8.65 -20.54 11.45
C SER A 175 -9.95 -20.20 10.72
N LEU A 176 -9.87 -19.82 9.44
CA LEU A 176 -11.02 -19.47 8.62
C LEU A 176 -11.77 -20.71 8.15
N THR A 177 -13.07 -20.61 8.20
CA THR A 177 -14.01 -21.64 7.76
C THR A 177 -14.94 -21.09 6.68
N ALA A 178 -15.64 -21.95 5.93
CA ALA A 178 -16.60 -21.50 4.92
C ALA A 178 -17.75 -20.70 5.53
N GLU A 179 -18.17 -21.08 6.71
CA GLU A 179 -19.27 -20.43 7.43
C GLU A 179 -18.84 -20.11 8.86
N ASP A 180 -19.56 -19.22 9.52
CA ASP A 180 -19.40 -18.89 10.93
C ASP A 180 -17.99 -18.37 11.29
N ASN A 181 -17.50 -17.38 10.53
CA ASN A 181 -16.32 -16.62 10.93
C ASN A 181 -16.72 -15.37 11.71
N LEU A 182 -15.83 -14.90 12.55
CA LEU A 182 -16.00 -13.72 13.36
C LEU A 182 -14.76 -12.84 13.29
N ILE A 183 -14.94 -11.55 12.93
CA ILE A 183 -14.00 -10.50 13.29
C ILE A 183 -14.62 -9.73 14.46
N ALA A 184 -13.86 -9.62 15.54
CA ALA A 184 -14.26 -8.86 16.72
C ALA A 184 -13.25 -7.74 16.98
N ALA A 185 -13.72 -6.52 17.20
CA ALA A 185 -12.88 -5.35 17.41
C ALA A 185 -13.29 -4.60 18.69
N HIS A 186 -12.31 -4.12 19.43
CA HIS A 186 -12.48 -3.15 20.52
C HIS A 186 -11.68 -1.90 20.18
N CYS A 187 -12.31 -0.75 20.37
CA CYS A 187 -11.65 0.54 20.24
C CYS A 187 -12.00 1.44 21.42
N HIS A 188 -11.01 2.16 21.92
CA HIS A 188 -11.19 3.18 22.95
C HIS A 188 -10.74 4.53 22.44
N ASN A 189 -11.70 5.43 22.22
CA ASN A 189 -11.44 6.82 21.84
C ASN A 189 -11.43 7.72 23.07
N THR A 190 -10.39 8.52 23.21
CA THR A 190 -10.20 9.45 24.33
C THR A 190 -10.49 10.89 23.96
N LYS A 191 -10.10 11.33 22.77
CA LYS A 191 -10.26 12.71 22.29
C LYS A 191 -10.26 12.75 20.76
N GLY A 192 -10.94 13.73 20.21
CA GLY A 192 -10.94 14.03 18.78
C GLY A 192 -11.92 13.18 18.00
N GLY A 193 -11.59 12.89 16.76
CA GLY A 193 -12.39 12.01 15.94
C GLY A 193 -12.28 10.57 16.41
N ALA A 194 -13.35 9.80 16.31
CA ALA A 194 -13.37 8.36 16.55
C ALA A 194 -13.54 7.63 15.22
N TYR A 195 -12.89 6.50 15.04
CA TYR A 195 -13.03 5.71 13.83
C TYR A 195 -12.72 4.22 14.02
N VAL A 196 -13.56 3.37 13.45
CA VAL A 196 -13.28 1.93 13.31
C VAL A 196 -13.88 1.42 12.00
N ASP A 197 -13.02 0.84 11.16
CA ASP A 197 -13.40 0.10 9.97
C ASP A 197 -12.42 -1.04 9.71
N PHE A 198 -12.89 -2.13 9.12
CA PHE A 198 -12.04 -3.27 8.79
C PHE A 198 -12.67 -4.19 7.76
N GLY A 199 -11.80 -4.86 6.99
CA GLY A 199 -12.16 -5.86 5.99
C GLY A 199 -11.08 -6.91 5.81
N LEU A 200 -11.40 -7.95 5.03
CA LEU A 200 -10.48 -9.03 4.68
C LEU A 200 -10.30 -9.07 3.16
N PHE A 201 -9.06 -9.16 2.73
CA PHE A 201 -8.68 -9.05 1.33
C PHE A 201 -7.72 -10.16 0.92
N THR A 202 -7.61 -10.39 -0.39
CA THR A 202 -6.60 -11.26 -1.00
C THR A 202 -5.91 -10.52 -2.13
N ASP A 203 -4.68 -10.92 -2.42
CA ASP A 203 -3.93 -10.50 -3.60
C ASP A 203 -4.11 -11.48 -4.77
N ASP A 204 -5.27 -12.11 -4.86
CA ASP A 204 -5.55 -13.17 -5.79
C ASP A 204 -5.33 -12.79 -7.24
N GLU A 205 -4.47 -13.57 -7.89
CA GLU A 205 -4.37 -13.92 -9.33
C GLU A 205 -4.97 -12.97 -10.39
N MET A 206 -5.24 -11.73 -10.08
CA MET A 206 -5.16 -10.75 -11.14
C MET A 206 -3.70 -10.81 -11.61
N GLU A 207 -3.47 -11.26 -12.84
CA GLU A 207 -2.22 -10.91 -13.53
C GLU A 207 -1.92 -9.49 -13.11
N SER A 208 -0.88 -9.31 -12.28
CA SER A 208 -0.66 -7.99 -11.68
C SER A 208 -0.72 -7.03 -12.86
N PHE A 209 -1.46 -5.92 -12.76
CA PHE A 209 -1.51 -4.89 -13.82
C PHE A 209 -0.10 -4.59 -14.35
N PHE A 210 0.90 -4.83 -13.51
CA PHE A 210 2.31 -4.66 -13.77
C PHE A 210 3.00 -5.89 -14.37
N GLY A 211 2.28 -6.98 -14.64
CA GLY A 211 2.80 -8.18 -15.30
C GLY A 211 3.83 -8.96 -14.46
N THR A 212 4.74 -9.64 -15.15
CA THR A 212 5.81 -10.40 -14.53
C THR A 212 6.99 -9.50 -14.17
N GLU A 213 7.84 -9.94 -13.24
CA GLU A 213 9.10 -9.27 -12.97
C GLU A 213 10.03 -9.36 -14.16
N ALA A 214 10.73 -8.26 -14.48
CA ALA A 214 11.81 -8.25 -15.45
C ALA A 214 13.03 -9.02 -14.88
N GLU A 215 13.81 -9.64 -15.71
CA GLU A 215 15.06 -10.29 -15.28
C GLU A 215 16.18 -9.23 -15.15
N GLN A 216 16.50 -8.81 -13.93
CA GLN A 216 17.62 -7.89 -13.71
C GLN A 216 18.95 -8.60 -13.91
N THR A 217 19.73 -8.12 -14.88
CA THR A 217 21.02 -8.73 -15.27
C THR A 217 22.21 -7.98 -14.68
N LYS A 218 22.04 -6.69 -14.34
CA LYS A 218 23.15 -5.85 -13.87
C LYS A 218 22.66 -4.71 -12.98
N VAL A 219 23.45 -4.38 -11.97
CA VAL A 219 23.44 -3.10 -11.25
C VAL A 219 24.87 -2.58 -11.14
N SER A 220 25.05 -1.26 -11.29
CA SER A 220 26.37 -0.61 -11.15
C SER A 220 26.18 0.81 -10.62
N VAL A 221 26.94 1.16 -9.58
CA VAL A 221 26.91 2.47 -8.95
C VAL A 221 28.20 3.24 -9.26
N LEU A 222 28.05 4.44 -9.77
CA LEU A 222 29.10 5.43 -9.96
C LEU A 222 28.80 6.65 -9.06
N PRO A 223 29.74 7.59 -8.84
CA PRO A 223 29.55 8.68 -7.88
C PRO A 223 28.27 9.52 -8.06
N THR A 224 27.79 9.68 -9.29
CA THR A 224 26.60 10.50 -9.60
C THR A 224 25.54 9.74 -10.40
N GLN A 225 25.72 8.43 -10.60
CA GLN A 225 24.89 7.64 -11.49
C GLN A 225 24.73 6.21 -10.97
N THR A 226 23.50 5.69 -11.05
CA THR A 226 23.23 4.26 -10.82
C THR A 226 22.59 3.66 -12.09
N TYR A 227 23.16 2.55 -12.54
CA TYR A 227 22.74 1.85 -13.75
C TYR A 227 22.13 0.50 -13.42
N TYR A 228 21.06 0.18 -14.11
CA TYR A 228 20.45 -1.15 -14.09
C TYR A 228 20.24 -1.65 -15.53
N SER A 229 20.35 -2.95 -15.73
CA SER A 229 19.99 -3.61 -16.98
C SER A 229 19.03 -4.75 -16.71
N PHE A 230 18.03 -4.91 -17.60
CA PHE A 230 16.98 -5.91 -17.47
C PHE A 230 16.72 -6.59 -18.82
N TYR A 231 16.36 -7.87 -18.78
CA TYR A 231 15.70 -8.53 -19.89
C TYR A 231 14.19 -8.49 -19.68
N CYS A 232 13.47 -7.98 -20.67
CA CYS A 232 12.02 -7.88 -20.71
C CYS A 232 11.51 -8.64 -21.95
N GLY A 233 11.51 -9.98 -21.86
CA GLY A 233 11.23 -10.83 -23.02
C GLY A 233 12.27 -10.66 -24.14
N PRO A 234 11.87 -10.27 -25.37
CA PRO A 234 12.78 -10.15 -26.52
C PRO A 234 13.61 -8.86 -26.54
N VAL A 235 13.49 -8.01 -25.51
CA VAL A 235 14.24 -6.73 -25.45
C VAL A 235 15.06 -6.61 -24.18
N GLN A 236 16.14 -5.82 -24.27
CA GLN A 236 16.90 -5.35 -23.12
C GLN A 236 16.49 -3.92 -22.79
N LEU A 237 16.24 -3.63 -21.53
CA LEU A 237 16.07 -2.31 -20.96
C LEU A 237 17.32 -1.93 -20.17
N ASP A 238 17.94 -0.82 -20.52
CA ASP A 238 19.00 -0.17 -19.73
C ASP A 238 18.42 1.09 -19.08
N LEU A 239 18.47 1.17 -17.76
CA LEU A 239 17.94 2.25 -16.94
C LEU A 239 19.07 2.96 -16.22
N LYS A 240 19.05 4.29 -16.22
CA LYS A 240 20.07 5.12 -15.57
C LYS A 240 19.42 6.21 -14.72
N PHE A 241 19.78 6.25 -13.45
CA PHE A 241 19.51 7.35 -12.54
C PHE A 241 20.73 8.26 -12.51
N THR A 242 20.54 9.56 -12.64
CA THR A 242 21.61 10.57 -12.60
C THR A 242 21.24 11.69 -11.65
N SER A 243 22.04 11.88 -10.62
CA SER A 243 22.00 13.05 -9.71
C SER A 243 23.18 13.96 -10.06
N PRO A 244 23.00 15.00 -10.88
CA PRO A 244 24.09 15.83 -11.32
C PRO A 244 24.81 16.51 -10.16
N LEU A 245 26.13 16.44 -10.14
CA LEU A 245 26.99 17.13 -9.16
C LEU A 245 28.09 17.82 -9.92
N VAL A 246 27.82 19.02 -10.45
CA VAL A 246 28.75 19.80 -11.27
C VAL A 246 29.37 20.89 -10.42
N LEU A 247 30.45 20.56 -9.74
CA LEU A 247 31.09 21.43 -8.74
C LEU A 247 31.59 22.79 -9.29
N ASN A 248 31.84 22.88 -10.59
CA ASN A 248 32.31 24.08 -11.24
C ASN A 248 31.20 24.98 -11.81
N ASP A 249 29.93 24.57 -11.66
CA ASP A 249 28.75 25.30 -12.12
C ASP A 249 27.74 25.37 -10.98
N LEU A 250 27.67 26.50 -10.31
CA LEU A 250 26.81 26.68 -9.13
C LEU A 250 25.34 26.71 -9.48
N ASP A 251 24.95 27.12 -10.67
CA ASP A 251 23.57 27.13 -11.14
C ASP A 251 23.07 25.71 -11.36
N LEU A 252 23.88 24.87 -11.98
CA LEU A 252 23.56 23.44 -12.15
C LEU A 252 23.62 22.69 -10.81
N LEU A 253 24.59 23.02 -9.95
CA LEU A 253 24.74 22.40 -8.64
C LEU A 253 23.53 22.68 -7.73
N SER A 254 22.99 23.91 -7.79
CA SER A 254 21.82 24.33 -7.00
C SER A 254 20.49 23.92 -7.64
N SER A 255 20.49 23.44 -8.87
CA SER A 255 19.27 23.00 -9.56
C SER A 255 18.77 21.67 -9.00
N PRO A 256 17.52 21.60 -8.48
CA PRO A 256 16.99 20.39 -7.89
C PRO A 256 16.48 19.41 -8.96
N VAL A 257 17.35 19.05 -9.91
CA VAL A 257 16.96 18.18 -11.05
C VAL A 257 17.73 16.86 -11.01
N ASN A 258 16.99 15.76 -11.05
CA ASN A 258 17.53 14.42 -11.28
C ASN A 258 16.97 13.86 -12.60
N TYR A 259 17.73 13.00 -13.23
CA TYR A 259 17.32 12.38 -14.49
C TYR A 259 17.15 10.89 -14.32
N ILE A 260 16.05 10.37 -14.87
CA ILE A 260 15.83 8.95 -15.08
C ILE A 260 15.79 8.75 -16.58
N SER A 261 16.80 8.08 -17.12
CA SER A 261 16.95 7.83 -18.55
C SER A 261 16.87 6.35 -18.83
N TYR A 262 16.31 5.99 -19.97
CA TYR A 262 16.21 4.60 -20.38
C TYR A 262 16.54 4.42 -21.85
N GLU A 263 17.02 3.23 -22.19
CA GLU A 263 17.24 2.77 -23.56
C GLU A 263 16.69 1.35 -23.71
N VAL A 264 15.99 1.08 -24.81
CA VAL A 264 15.47 -0.26 -25.11
C VAL A 264 16.10 -0.75 -26.40
N ARG A 265 16.61 -1.99 -26.38
CA ARG A 265 17.24 -2.63 -27.54
C ARG A 265 16.65 -4.01 -27.78
N SER A 266 16.32 -4.31 -29.03
CA SER A 266 15.92 -5.65 -29.45
C SER A 266 17.07 -6.64 -29.28
N LEU A 267 16.80 -7.83 -28.75
CA LEU A 267 17.75 -8.93 -28.59
C LEU A 267 17.68 -9.92 -29.79
N ASP A 268 16.55 -9.98 -30.45
CA ASP A 268 16.30 -10.92 -31.55
C ASP A 268 16.37 -10.26 -32.94
N LYS A 269 16.72 -8.97 -33.01
CA LYS A 269 16.81 -8.14 -34.23
C LYS A 269 15.47 -7.89 -34.94
N CYS A 270 14.34 -8.18 -34.28
CA CYS A 270 13.01 -7.85 -34.76
C CYS A 270 12.54 -6.49 -34.21
N ALA A 271 11.54 -5.90 -34.85
CA ALA A 271 10.85 -4.72 -34.36
C ALA A 271 9.82 -5.16 -33.30
N HIS A 272 9.75 -4.45 -32.16
CA HIS A 272 8.81 -4.69 -31.08
C HIS A 272 8.03 -3.42 -30.75
N ASP A 273 6.76 -3.56 -30.39
CA ASP A 273 5.98 -2.46 -29.82
C ASP A 273 6.32 -2.32 -28.34
N VAL A 274 6.89 -1.16 -27.96
CA VAL A 274 7.41 -0.94 -26.63
C VAL A 274 6.79 0.32 -26.03
N GLN A 275 6.27 0.19 -24.81
CA GLN A 275 5.74 1.29 -24.02
C GLN A 275 6.35 1.22 -22.63
N ILE A 276 6.75 2.38 -22.08
CA ILE A 276 7.23 2.49 -20.72
C ILE A 276 6.18 3.18 -19.84
N TYR A 277 5.91 2.58 -18.70
CA TYR A 277 5.13 3.19 -17.63
C TYR A 277 6.05 3.53 -16.47
N PHE A 278 5.89 4.74 -15.94
CA PHE A 278 6.60 5.22 -14.77
C PHE A 278 5.64 5.97 -13.86
N SER A 279 5.61 5.65 -12.58
CA SER A 279 4.83 6.37 -11.60
C SER A 279 5.62 6.68 -10.34
N ALA A 280 5.25 7.77 -9.69
CA ALA A 280 5.75 8.18 -8.40
C ALA A 280 4.57 8.46 -7.47
N THR A 281 4.66 8.05 -6.21
CA THR A 281 3.63 8.32 -5.22
C THR A 281 3.69 9.79 -4.75
N PRO A 282 2.54 10.41 -4.42
CA PRO A 282 2.51 11.73 -3.77
C PRO A 282 3.21 11.79 -2.40
N ARG A 283 3.54 10.65 -1.81
CA ARG A 283 4.31 10.56 -0.55
C ARG A 283 5.64 11.31 -0.58
N TRP A 284 6.18 11.55 -1.76
CA TRP A 284 7.37 12.38 -1.95
C TRP A 284 7.19 13.85 -1.54
N ALA A 285 5.96 14.32 -1.50
CA ALA A 285 5.62 15.72 -1.27
C ALA A 285 5.02 16.00 0.12
N VAL A 286 4.95 15.00 1.00
CA VAL A 286 4.30 15.11 2.32
C VAL A 286 5.22 14.65 3.45
N ASN A 287 5.04 15.23 4.64
CA ASN A 287 5.73 14.79 5.86
C ASN A 287 5.00 13.64 6.57
N SER A 288 3.68 13.59 6.46
CA SER A 288 2.82 12.56 7.05
C SER A 288 1.76 12.12 6.04
N LEU A 289 1.24 10.89 6.21
CA LEU A 289 0.32 10.27 5.25
C LEU A 289 -1.10 10.87 5.27
N ASP A 290 -1.42 11.65 6.29
CA ASP A 290 -2.68 12.36 6.48
C ASP A 290 -2.74 13.73 5.79
N GLN A 291 -1.61 14.21 5.25
CA GLN A 291 -1.60 15.46 4.49
C GLN A 291 -2.28 15.29 3.14
N GLU A 292 -3.23 16.15 2.86
CA GLU A 292 -3.88 16.22 1.55
C GLU A 292 -2.90 16.72 0.49
N VAL A 293 -2.99 16.13 -0.70
CA VAL A 293 -2.13 16.47 -1.84
C VAL A 293 -2.95 16.86 -3.05
N SER A 294 -2.42 17.80 -3.83
CA SER A 294 -2.90 18.11 -5.17
C SER A 294 -2.07 17.42 -6.24
N VAL A 295 -2.70 17.05 -7.32
CA VAL A 295 -2.03 16.52 -8.53
C VAL A 295 -2.46 17.33 -9.73
N GLU A 296 -1.49 17.92 -10.42
CA GLU A 296 -1.71 18.67 -11.65
C GLU A 296 -1.02 17.97 -12.83
N ASN A 297 -1.66 18.01 -13.99
CA ASN A 297 -1.13 17.46 -15.23
C ASN A 297 -1.28 18.52 -16.34
N TYR A 298 -0.16 18.94 -16.91
CA TYR A 298 -0.16 19.94 -17.99
C TYR A 298 1.02 19.78 -18.94
N ARG A 299 0.95 20.45 -20.08
CA ARG A 299 2.04 20.52 -21.06
C ARG A 299 2.67 21.91 -21.06
N SER A 300 4.01 21.93 -21.17
CA SER A 300 4.77 23.15 -21.44
C SER A 300 5.75 22.84 -22.55
N SER A 301 5.56 23.44 -23.73
CA SER A 301 6.28 23.09 -24.96
C SER A 301 6.18 21.59 -25.26
N ASP A 302 7.29 20.91 -25.40
CA ASP A 302 7.37 19.47 -25.68
C ASP A 302 7.44 18.61 -24.40
N ILE A 303 7.36 19.25 -23.22
CA ILE A 303 7.45 18.56 -21.93
C ILE A 303 6.05 18.34 -21.36
N HIS A 304 5.80 17.11 -20.94
CA HIS A 304 4.63 16.75 -20.15
C HIS A 304 4.99 16.79 -18.67
N ILE A 305 4.24 17.53 -17.88
CA ILE A 305 4.52 17.81 -16.48
C ILE A 305 3.43 17.21 -15.61
N LEU A 306 3.84 16.36 -14.69
CA LEU A 306 3.04 15.90 -13.55
C LEU A 306 3.60 16.58 -12.30
N LYS A 307 2.76 17.32 -11.61
CA LYS A 307 3.14 18.04 -10.39
C LYS A 307 2.29 17.56 -9.23
N THR A 308 2.92 17.28 -8.11
CA THR A 308 2.22 16.97 -6.86
C THR A 308 2.80 17.81 -5.73
N GLY A 309 1.97 18.16 -4.75
CA GLY A 309 2.33 18.96 -3.60
C GLY A 309 1.22 18.93 -2.55
N THR A 310 1.51 19.39 -1.35
CA THR A 310 0.49 19.62 -0.31
C THR A 310 -0.46 20.74 -0.75
N LEU A 311 -1.72 20.65 -0.32
CA LEU A 311 -2.73 21.68 -0.48
C LEU A 311 -2.47 22.86 0.46
#